data_80b1b5bce24f9ee0aa68f657860cf36e
#
_entry.id   80b1b5bce24f9ee0aa68f657860cf36e
#
_cell.length_a   1.000
_cell.length_b   1.000
_cell.length_c   1.000
_cell.angle_alpha   90.00
_cell.angle_beta   90.00
_cell.angle_gamma   90.00
#
_symmetry.space_group_name_H-M   'P 1'
#
loop_
_entity.id
_entity.type
_entity.pdbx_description
1 polymer ?
#
loop_
_entity_poly.entity_id
_entity_poly.type
_entity_poly.pdbx_seq_one_letter_code
_entity_poly.pdbx_strand_id
1 'polypeptide(L)'
;MRPEDMQYFGKILDGKDDEELSLEEAKERKIMKLLLKVKNGTPPQRKQALRQLTDKAREFGAGPLFNQILPLLMSPTLEDQERHLLVKVIDRILYKLDELVRPFVHKILVVIEPLLIDEDYYARVEGREIISNLSKAAGLATMIAAMRPDIDNIDEYVRNTTARAFAVVASALGTPALLPFLKAVCQSKKSWQARHTGV
;
A
#
# COMPACT_ATOMS: atom_id res chain seq x y z
N MET A 1 22.68 -11.50 5.33
CA MET A 1 21.79 -10.33 5.52
C MET A 1 22.63 -9.07 5.32
N ARG A 2 22.18 -8.16 4.46
CA ARG A 2 22.90 -6.89 4.23
C ARG A 2 22.74 -5.97 5.44
N PRO A 3 23.69 -5.04 5.70
CA PRO A 3 23.56 -4.11 6.83
C PRO A 3 22.25 -3.31 6.83
N GLU A 4 21.76 -2.89 5.66
CA GLU A 4 20.50 -2.18 5.50
C GLU A 4 19.27 -3.02 5.88
N ASP A 5 19.37 -4.34 5.82
CA ASP A 5 18.27 -5.25 6.19
C ASP A 5 18.09 -5.33 7.71
N MET A 6 19.14 -5.01 8.49
CA MET A 6 19.09 -5.06 9.96
C MET A 6 18.06 -4.12 10.56
N GLN A 7 17.82 -2.99 9.92
CA GLN A 7 16.83 -2.01 10.37
C GLN A 7 15.42 -2.60 10.40
N TYR A 8 15.08 -3.45 9.43
CA TYR A 8 13.74 -4.00 9.26
C TYR A 8 13.60 -5.40 9.87
N PHE A 9 14.65 -6.21 9.78
CA PHE A 9 14.61 -7.63 10.12
C PHE A 9 15.40 -7.98 11.39
N GLY A 10 16.00 -6.98 12.05
CA GLY A 10 16.81 -7.19 13.25
C GLY A 10 16.07 -7.91 14.39
N LYS A 11 14.78 -7.68 14.51
CA LYS A 11 13.92 -8.33 15.52
C LYS A 11 13.85 -9.86 15.39
N ILE A 12 14.16 -10.41 14.22
CA ILE A 12 14.24 -11.86 14.01
C ILE A 12 15.45 -12.45 14.75
N LEU A 13 16.49 -11.62 14.95
CA LEU A 13 17.75 -12.02 15.56
C LEU A 13 17.78 -11.83 17.08
N ASP A 14 16.74 -11.21 17.67
CA ASP A 14 16.68 -10.90 19.11
C ASP A 14 16.61 -12.13 20.01
N GLY A 15 16.59 -13.36 19.45
CA GLY A 15 16.73 -14.61 20.18
C GLY A 15 15.61 -14.92 21.19
N LYS A 16 14.53 -14.14 21.19
CA LYS A 16 13.34 -14.45 22.00
C LYS A 16 12.66 -15.68 21.44
N ASP A 17 12.37 -16.63 22.31
CA ASP A 17 11.56 -17.79 21.95
C ASP A 17 10.14 -17.34 21.59
N ASP A 18 9.52 -18.01 20.61
CA ASP A 18 8.16 -17.69 20.16
C ASP A 18 7.13 -17.77 21.32
N GLU A 19 7.43 -18.48 22.39
CA GLU A 19 6.61 -18.58 23.60
C GLU A 19 6.59 -17.30 24.45
N GLU A 20 7.63 -16.45 24.33
CA GLU A 20 7.74 -15.17 25.05
C GLU A 20 7.05 -14.00 24.33
N LEU A 21 6.58 -14.22 23.08
CA LEU A 21 5.98 -13.21 22.22
C LEU A 21 4.46 -13.18 22.42
N SER A 22 3.88 -11.97 22.35
CA SER A 22 2.43 -11.83 22.18
C SER A 22 2.00 -12.45 20.85
N LEU A 23 0.71 -12.78 20.71
CA LEU A 23 0.16 -13.33 19.46
C LEU A 23 0.45 -12.42 18.24
N GLU A 24 0.34 -11.12 18.43
CA GLU A 24 0.63 -10.11 17.40
C GLU A 24 2.11 -10.10 17.01
N GLU A 25 3.01 -10.09 18.00
CA GLU A 25 4.46 -10.15 17.77
C GLU A 25 4.88 -11.43 17.06
N ALA A 26 4.27 -12.55 17.40
CA ALA A 26 4.52 -13.83 16.74
C ALA A 26 4.09 -13.78 15.26
N LYS A 27 2.94 -13.20 14.96
CA LYS A 27 2.48 -12.98 13.57
C LYS A 27 3.42 -12.07 12.80
N GLU A 28 3.79 -10.94 13.36
CA GLU A 28 4.74 -10.00 12.75
C GLU A 28 6.09 -10.65 12.46
N ARG A 29 6.59 -11.46 13.38
CA ARG A 29 7.85 -12.20 13.20
C ARG A 29 7.76 -13.20 12.04
N LYS A 30 6.67 -13.95 11.92
CA LYS A 30 6.43 -14.86 10.79
C LYS A 30 6.38 -14.11 9.47
N ILE A 31 5.69 -12.99 9.43
CA ILE A 31 5.61 -12.12 8.24
C ILE A 31 7.00 -11.62 7.86
N MET A 32 7.80 -11.13 8.80
CA MET A 32 9.16 -10.68 8.56
C MET A 32 10.05 -11.79 7.99
N LYS A 33 9.97 -13.01 8.53
CA LYS A 33 10.72 -14.16 8.01
C LYS A 33 10.34 -14.47 6.56
N LEU A 34 9.05 -14.42 6.23
CA LEU A 34 8.57 -14.64 4.87
C LEU A 34 9.01 -13.52 3.91
N LEU A 35 8.94 -12.26 4.34
CA LEU A 35 9.42 -11.12 3.54
C LEU A 35 10.92 -11.18 3.30
N LEU A 36 11.69 -11.61 4.28
CA LEU A 36 13.13 -11.81 4.12
C LEU A 36 13.44 -12.89 3.07
N LYS A 37 12.67 -13.98 3.05
CA LYS A 37 12.78 -15.02 2.01
C LYS A 37 12.38 -14.51 0.63
N VAL A 38 11.39 -13.65 0.54
CA VAL A 38 11.02 -12.98 -0.72
C VAL A 38 12.16 -12.11 -1.23
N LYS A 39 12.82 -11.37 -0.34
CA LYS A 39 13.91 -10.46 -0.70
C LYS A 39 15.21 -11.20 -1.05
N ASN A 40 15.64 -12.11 -0.19
CA ASN A 40 16.99 -12.72 -0.23
C ASN A 40 17.01 -14.22 -0.53
N GLY A 41 15.86 -14.85 -0.69
CA GLY A 41 15.77 -16.28 -0.94
C GLY A 41 16.13 -16.68 -2.37
N THR A 42 16.35 -17.98 -2.58
CA THR A 42 16.43 -18.57 -3.91
C THR A 42 15.08 -18.48 -4.63
N PRO A 43 15.01 -18.59 -5.98
CA PRO A 43 13.73 -18.54 -6.70
C PRO A 43 12.63 -19.49 -6.16
N PRO A 44 12.93 -20.77 -5.80
CA PRO A 44 11.94 -21.63 -5.15
C PRO A 44 11.49 -21.11 -3.77
N GLN A 45 12.40 -20.60 -2.95
CA GLN A 45 12.09 -20.05 -1.63
C GLN A 45 11.23 -18.78 -1.74
N ARG A 46 11.52 -17.90 -2.70
CA ARG A 46 10.72 -16.71 -3.00
C ARG A 46 9.29 -17.09 -3.38
N LYS A 47 9.14 -18.05 -4.28
CA LYS A 47 7.82 -18.53 -4.72
C LYS A 47 7.02 -19.10 -3.57
N GLN A 48 7.64 -19.92 -2.72
CA GLN A 48 7.02 -20.51 -1.55
C GLN A 48 6.61 -19.45 -0.53
N ALA A 49 7.48 -18.48 -0.24
CA ALA A 49 7.19 -17.39 0.69
C ALA A 49 6.05 -16.50 0.21
N LEU A 50 6.02 -16.14 -1.08
CA LEU A 50 4.91 -15.41 -1.70
C LEU A 50 3.60 -16.16 -1.57
N ARG A 51 3.62 -17.47 -1.81
CA ARG A 51 2.44 -18.33 -1.67
C ARG A 51 1.95 -18.38 -0.22
N GLN A 52 2.85 -18.54 0.75
CA GLN A 52 2.47 -18.57 2.16
C GLN A 52 1.89 -17.23 2.64
N LEU A 53 2.48 -16.10 2.23
CA LEU A 53 1.94 -14.78 2.55
C LEU A 53 0.53 -14.61 1.97
N THR A 54 0.31 -15.06 0.75
CA THR A 54 -1.00 -14.98 0.08
C THR A 54 -2.02 -15.89 0.75
N ASP A 55 -1.69 -17.15 0.96
CA ASP A 55 -2.63 -18.15 1.48
C ASP A 55 -3.03 -17.86 2.93
N LYS A 56 -2.12 -17.29 3.72
CA LYS A 56 -2.34 -16.93 5.12
C LYS A 56 -2.67 -15.46 5.37
N ALA A 57 -2.93 -14.69 4.32
CA ALA A 57 -3.15 -13.25 4.45
C ALA A 57 -4.29 -12.90 5.42
N ARG A 58 -5.41 -13.59 5.34
CA ARG A 58 -6.55 -13.37 6.25
C ARG A 58 -6.25 -13.80 7.69
N GLU A 59 -5.46 -14.86 7.87
CA GLU A 59 -5.02 -15.33 9.20
C GLU A 59 -4.07 -14.33 9.85
N PHE A 60 -3.10 -13.80 9.11
CA PHE A 60 -2.20 -12.75 9.61
C PHE A 60 -2.96 -11.45 9.90
N GLY A 61 -3.91 -11.08 9.04
CA GLY A 61 -4.64 -9.84 9.11
C GLY A 61 -3.95 -8.68 8.40
N ALA A 62 -4.76 -7.70 7.98
CA ALA A 62 -4.26 -6.53 7.25
C ALA A 62 -3.29 -5.68 8.07
N GLY A 63 -3.58 -5.47 9.37
CA GLY A 63 -2.73 -4.67 10.26
C GLY A 63 -1.29 -5.18 10.33
N PRO A 64 -1.06 -6.41 10.81
CA PRO A 64 0.28 -6.99 10.87
C PRO A 64 1.00 -7.03 9.52
N LEU A 65 0.31 -7.37 8.43
CA LEU A 65 0.89 -7.41 7.09
C LEU A 65 1.38 -6.05 6.62
N PHE A 66 0.53 -5.03 6.64
CA PHE A 66 0.92 -3.69 6.18
C PHE A 66 1.88 -2.99 7.12
N ASN A 67 1.82 -3.24 8.43
CA ASN A 67 2.81 -2.73 9.37
C ASN A 67 4.24 -3.20 9.06
N GLN A 68 4.38 -4.37 8.45
CA GLN A 68 5.69 -4.90 8.05
C GLN A 68 6.07 -4.53 6.61
N ILE A 69 5.11 -4.50 5.68
CA ILE A 69 5.37 -4.27 4.26
C ILE A 69 5.61 -2.79 3.94
N LEU A 70 4.78 -1.89 4.47
CA LEU A 70 4.85 -0.47 4.10
C LEU A 70 6.18 0.20 4.47
N PRO A 71 6.79 -0.05 5.64
CA PRO A 71 8.12 0.49 5.95
C PRO A 71 9.21 0.07 4.97
N LEU A 72 9.12 -1.17 4.43
CA LEU A 72 10.07 -1.64 3.42
C LEU A 72 9.95 -0.87 2.12
N LEU A 73 8.73 -0.54 1.69
CA LEU A 73 8.48 0.30 0.50
C LEU A 73 8.99 1.73 0.66
N MET A 74 9.02 2.23 1.88
CA MET A 74 9.51 3.57 2.19
C MET A 74 11.04 3.64 2.32
N SER A 75 11.74 2.50 2.28
CA SER A 75 13.20 2.47 2.44
C SER A 75 13.90 3.23 1.32
N PRO A 76 14.78 4.20 1.63
CA PRO A 76 15.52 4.95 0.62
C PRO A 76 16.55 4.08 -0.14
N THR A 77 16.89 2.92 0.39
CA THR A 77 17.83 1.96 -0.22
C THR A 77 17.14 0.85 -1.00
N LEU A 78 15.81 0.94 -1.19
CA LEU A 78 15.04 -0.05 -1.92
C LEU A 78 15.42 -0.06 -3.40
N GLU A 79 15.89 -1.22 -3.89
CA GLU A 79 16.20 -1.43 -5.30
C GLU A 79 14.92 -1.68 -6.11
N ASP A 80 14.95 -1.37 -7.41
CA ASP A 80 13.80 -1.54 -8.32
C ASP A 80 13.26 -2.97 -8.35
N GLN A 81 14.16 -3.97 -8.34
CA GLN A 81 13.74 -5.37 -8.28
C GLN A 81 13.07 -5.75 -6.95
N GLU A 82 13.55 -5.21 -5.85
CA GLU A 82 12.96 -5.42 -4.53
C GLU A 82 11.58 -4.77 -4.45
N ARG A 83 11.42 -3.56 -4.96
CA ARG A 83 10.13 -2.88 -5.07
C ARG A 83 9.15 -3.71 -5.89
N HIS A 84 9.58 -4.23 -7.03
CA HIS A 84 8.75 -5.08 -7.89
C HIS A 84 8.23 -6.33 -7.16
N LEU A 85 9.08 -6.99 -6.37
CA LEU A 85 8.68 -8.14 -5.56
C LEU A 85 7.66 -7.76 -4.48
N LEU A 86 7.87 -6.63 -3.80
CA LEU A 86 6.93 -6.13 -2.77
C LEU A 86 5.59 -5.74 -3.39
N VAL A 87 5.58 -5.15 -4.57
CA VAL A 87 4.34 -4.84 -5.32
C VAL A 87 3.55 -6.11 -5.61
N LYS A 88 4.22 -7.17 -6.04
CA LYS A 88 3.56 -8.49 -6.25
C LYS A 88 2.96 -9.04 -4.96
N VAL A 89 3.66 -8.91 -3.83
CA VAL A 89 3.14 -9.31 -2.51
C VAL A 89 1.88 -8.52 -2.19
N ILE A 90 1.92 -7.21 -2.34
CA ILE A 90 0.80 -6.32 -2.03
C ILE A 90 -0.41 -6.65 -2.90
N ASP A 91 -0.25 -6.81 -4.20
CA ASP A 91 -1.35 -7.13 -5.11
C ASP A 91 -2.06 -8.43 -4.72
N ARG A 92 -1.30 -9.46 -4.39
CA ARG A 92 -1.85 -10.75 -3.95
C ARG A 92 -2.55 -10.64 -2.60
N ILE A 93 -1.98 -9.90 -1.67
CA ILE A 93 -2.56 -9.66 -0.34
C ILE A 93 -3.87 -8.87 -0.47
N LEU A 94 -3.92 -7.82 -1.27
CA LEU A 94 -5.12 -7.04 -1.51
C LEU A 94 -6.26 -7.89 -2.06
N TYR A 95 -5.96 -8.78 -3.00
CA TYR A 95 -6.95 -9.70 -3.54
C TYR A 95 -7.54 -10.64 -2.47
N LYS A 96 -6.69 -11.14 -1.58
CA LYS A 96 -7.11 -12.07 -0.50
C LYS A 96 -7.82 -11.38 0.65
N LEU A 97 -7.38 -10.20 1.04
CA LEU A 97 -7.98 -9.44 2.15
C LEU A 97 -9.32 -8.83 1.77
N ASP A 98 -9.44 -8.37 0.52
CA ASP A 98 -10.63 -7.70 0.01
C ASP A 98 -11.10 -6.57 0.94
N GLU A 99 -12.34 -6.58 1.43
CA GLU A 99 -12.89 -5.55 2.31
C GLU A 99 -12.15 -5.38 3.64
N LEU A 100 -11.39 -6.35 4.08
CA LEU A 100 -10.58 -6.26 5.31
C LEU A 100 -9.49 -5.20 5.24
N VAL A 101 -9.14 -4.73 4.04
CA VAL A 101 -8.17 -3.66 3.83
C VAL A 101 -8.71 -2.25 4.19
N ARG A 102 -10.02 -2.08 4.29
CA ARG A 102 -10.68 -0.76 4.45
C ARG A 102 -10.08 0.11 5.54
N PRO A 103 -9.83 -0.37 6.78
CA PRO A 103 -9.25 0.47 7.84
C PRO A 103 -7.84 0.97 7.54
N PHE A 104 -7.15 0.38 6.57
CA PHE A 104 -5.74 0.66 6.26
C PHE A 104 -5.55 1.46 4.96
N VAL A 105 -6.63 1.84 4.28
CA VAL A 105 -6.58 2.49 2.97
C VAL A 105 -5.78 3.79 3.00
N HIS A 106 -6.04 4.67 3.95
CA HIS A 106 -5.30 5.93 4.07
C HIS A 106 -3.79 5.69 4.28
N LYS A 107 -3.43 4.76 5.16
CA LYS A 107 -2.05 4.40 5.43
C LYS A 107 -1.33 3.84 4.20
N ILE A 108 -2.01 3.03 3.41
CA ILE A 108 -1.48 2.48 2.16
C ILE A 108 -1.29 3.61 1.13
N LEU A 109 -2.28 4.48 0.98
CA LEU A 109 -2.23 5.59 0.03
C LEU A 109 -1.07 6.55 0.31
N VAL A 110 -0.82 6.89 1.57
CA VAL A 110 0.31 7.77 1.97
C VAL A 110 1.64 7.23 1.46
N VAL A 111 1.83 5.90 1.47
CA VAL A 111 3.06 5.25 1.01
C VAL A 111 3.10 5.09 -0.51
N ILE A 112 1.96 4.81 -1.15
CA ILE A 112 1.90 4.45 -2.57
C ILE A 112 1.72 5.66 -3.48
N GLU A 113 0.99 6.70 -3.07
CA GLU A 113 0.76 7.90 -3.89
C GLU A 113 2.05 8.55 -4.42
N PRO A 114 3.16 8.64 -3.65
CA PRO A 114 4.41 9.18 -4.17
C PRO A 114 4.97 8.44 -5.38
N LEU A 115 4.64 7.16 -5.56
CA LEU A 115 5.06 6.40 -6.75
C LEU A 115 4.46 6.96 -8.04
N LEU A 116 3.29 7.62 -7.96
CA LEU A 116 2.61 8.17 -9.14
C LEU A 116 3.37 9.33 -9.79
N ILE A 117 4.29 9.96 -9.07
CA ILE A 117 5.13 11.05 -9.54
C ILE A 117 6.61 10.70 -9.52
N ASP A 118 6.95 9.43 -9.36
CA ASP A 118 8.33 8.96 -9.41
C ASP A 118 8.95 9.20 -10.79
N GLU A 119 10.24 9.46 -10.85
CA GLU A 119 10.96 9.66 -12.12
C GLU A 119 11.01 8.36 -12.94
N ASP A 120 11.03 7.20 -12.27
CA ASP A 120 11.02 5.89 -12.92
C ASP A 120 9.61 5.54 -13.43
N TYR A 121 9.53 5.25 -14.72
CA TYR A 121 8.30 4.84 -15.39
C TYR A 121 7.67 3.58 -14.74
N TYR A 122 8.48 2.59 -14.41
CA TYR A 122 7.99 1.34 -13.81
C TYR A 122 7.45 1.56 -12.40
N ALA A 123 8.04 2.45 -11.62
CA ALA A 123 7.51 2.85 -10.32
C ALA A 123 6.11 3.47 -10.46
N ARG A 124 5.92 4.34 -11.45
CA ARG A 124 4.59 4.93 -11.73
C ARG A 124 3.56 3.89 -12.14
N VAL A 125 3.93 2.93 -12.99
CA VAL A 125 3.03 1.82 -13.39
C VAL A 125 2.64 0.99 -12.17
N GLU A 126 3.59 0.62 -11.34
CA GLU A 126 3.37 -0.18 -10.14
C GLU A 126 2.49 0.56 -9.12
N GLY A 127 2.70 1.85 -8.93
CA GLY A 127 1.85 2.68 -8.08
C GLY A 127 0.40 2.72 -8.55
N ARG A 128 0.18 2.90 -9.86
CA ARG A 128 -1.17 2.84 -10.45
C ARG A 128 -1.82 1.47 -10.27
N GLU A 129 -1.07 0.40 -10.47
CA GLU A 129 -1.56 -0.96 -10.29
C GLU A 129 -2.04 -1.21 -8.85
N ILE A 130 -1.25 -0.83 -7.86
CA ILE A 130 -1.62 -0.99 -6.45
C ILE A 130 -2.87 -0.18 -6.12
N ILE A 131 -2.96 1.09 -6.52
CA ILE A 131 -4.13 1.93 -6.24
C ILE A 131 -5.37 1.39 -6.94
N SER A 132 -5.25 0.90 -8.16
CA SER A 132 -6.34 0.25 -8.88
C SER A 132 -6.86 -0.98 -8.12
N ASN A 133 -5.98 -1.86 -7.69
CA ASN A 133 -6.34 -3.07 -6.93
C ASN A 133 -6.90 -2.73 -5.54
N LEU A 134 -6.34 -1.74 -4.88
CA LEU A 134 -6.84 -1.22 -3.61
C LEU A 134 -8.27 -0.68 -3.75
N SER A 135 -8.54 0.06 -4.82
CA SER A 135 -9.88 0.60 -5.11
C SER A 135 -10.92 -0.49 -5.29
N LYS A 136 -10.56 -1.57 -5.98
CA LYS A 136 -11.45 -2.72 -6.18
C LYS A 136 -11.69 -3.50 -4.87
N ALA A 137 -10.68 -3.61 -4.03
CA ALA A 137 -10.80 -4.31 -2.74
C ALA A 137 -11.59 -3.50 -1.71
N ALA A 138 -11.29 -2.22 -1.56
CA ALA A 138 -11.89 -1.34 -0.56
C ALA A 138 -13.26 -0.78 -0.95
N GLY A 139 -13.49 -0.58 -2.24
CA GLY A 139 -14.70 0.06 -2.76
C GLY A 139 -14.64 1.57 -2.79
N LEU A 140 -15.53 2.19 -3.59
CA LEU A 140 -15.54 3.63 -3.87
C LEU A 140 -15.71 4.47 -2.60
N ALA A 141 -16.68 4.14 -1.76
CA ALA A 141 -16.99 4.93 -0.56
C ALA A 141 -15.80 5.04 0.38
N THR A 142 -15.09 3.92 0.60
CA THR A 142 -13.89 3.90 1.45
C THR A 142 -12.74 4.69 0.83
N MET A 143 -12.54 4.57 -0.49
CA MET A 143 -11.51 5.33 -1.20
C MET A 143 -11.76 6.84 -1.09
N ILE A 144 -12.97 7.29 -1.33
CA ILE A 144 -13.35 8.70 -1.22
C ILE A 144 -13.16 9.21 0.22
N ALA A 145 -13.61 8.46 1.21
CA ALA A 145 -13.46 8.84 2.62
C ALA A 145 -11.99 8.99 3.03
N ALA A 146 -11.12 8.09 2.55
CA ALA A 146 -9.69 8.13 2.84
C ALA A 146 -8.97 9.30 2.13
N MET A 147 -9.41 9.70 0.93
CA MET A 147 -8.74 10.69 0.09
C MET A 147 -9.28 12.11 0.31
N ARG A 148 -10.51 12.24 0.77
CA ARG A 148 -11.21 13.53 0.93
C ARG A 148 -10.44 14.56 1.76
N PRO A 149 -9.78 14.22 2.89
CA PRO A 149 -9.03 15.20 3.69
C PRO A 149 -7.88 15.87 2.93
N ASP A 150 -7.35 15.23 1.90
CA ASP A 150 -6.16 15.67 1.17
C ASP A 150 -6.48 16.41 -0.15
N ILE A 151 -7.74 16.47 -0.56
CA ILE A 151 -8.17 17.13 -1.82
C ILE A 151 -7.83 18.61 -1.81
N ASP A 152 -8.04 19.27 -0.70
CA ASP A 152 -7.80 20.71 -0.49
C ASP A 152 -6.69 20.97 0.54
N ASN A 153 -5.77 20.02 0.70
CA ASN A 153 -4.64 20.17 1.60
C ASN A 153 -3.84 21.43 1.25
N ILE A 154 -3.32 22.10 2.27
CA ILE A 154 -2.52 23.30 2.11
C ILE A 154 -1.22 23.02 1.34
N ASP A 155 -0.68 21.81 1.42
CA ASP A 155 0.50 21.38 0.69
C ASP A 155 0.13 20.98 -0.75
N GLU A 156 0.74 21.71 -1.71
CA GLU A 156 0.56 21.44 -3.14
C GLU A 156 0.98 20.02 -3.53
N TYR A 157 2.03 19.50 -2.93
CA TYR A 157 2.49 18.14 -3.17
C TYR A 157 1.39 17.11 -2.83
N VAL A 158 0.77 17.25 -1.67
CA VAL A 158 -0.32 16.37 -1.22
C VAL A 158 -1.53 16.50 -2.17
N ARG A 159 -1.92 17.72 -2.55
CA ARG A 159 -3.01 17.94 -3.52
C ARG A 159 -2.72 17.27 -4.87
N ASN A 160 -1.51 17.41 -5.38
CA ASN A 160 -1.09 16.84 -6.67
C ASN A 160 -1.13 15.31 -6.65
N THR A 161 -0.53 14.68 -5.64
CA THR A 161 -0.52 13.22 -5.52
C THR A 161 -1.94 12.66 -5.31
N THR A 162 -2.77 13.34 -4.53
CA THR A 162 -4.17 12.98 -4.30
C THR A 162 -5.00 13.09 -5.58
N ALA A 163 -4.84 14.15 -6.36
CA ALA A 163 -5.53 14.32 -7.65
C ALA A 163 -5.18 13.21 -8.64
N ARG A 164 -3.91 12.82 -8.70
CA ARG A 164 -3.45 11.70 -9.53
C ARG A 164 -4.04 10.36 -9.06
N ALA A 165 -4.10 10.14 -7.76
CA ALA A 165 -4.73 8.95 -7.19
C ALA A 165 -6.22 8.89 -7.53
N PHE A 166 -6.95 10.00 -7.49
CA PHE A 166 -8.35 10.07 -7.95
C PHE A 166 -8.53 9.65 -9.40
N ALA A 167 -7.63 10.07 -10.28
CA ALA A 167 -7.67 9.67 -11.68
C ALA A 167 -7.53 8.14 -11.83
N VAL A 168 -6.67 7.51 -11.03
CA VAL A 168 -6.53 6.05 -11.01
C VAL A 168 -7.79 5.37 -10.48
N VAL A 169 -8.38 5.86 -9.41
CA VAL A 169 -9.63 5.34 -8.84
C VAL A 169 -10.77 5.44 -9.87
N ALA A 170 -10.88 6.57 -10.55
CA ALA A 170 -11.86 6.76 -11.61
C ALA A 170 -11.69 5.75 -12.75
N SER A 171 -10.46 5.49 -13.16
CA SER A 171 -10.15 4.50 -14.19
C SER A 171 -10.49 3.07 -13.73
N ALA A 172 -10.22 2.75 -12.47
CA ALA A 172 -10.44 1.40 -11.91
C ALA A 172 -11.93 1.07 -11.68
N LEU A 173 -12.71 2.02 -11.17
CA LEU A 173 -14.10 1.83 -10.75
C LEU A 173 -15.12 2.37 -11.75
N GLY A 174 -14.67 3.10 -12.76
CA GLY A 174 -15.48 3.75 -13.77
C GLY A 174 -15.84 5.20 -13.40
N THR A 175 -15.65 6.11 -14.36
CA THR A 175 -15.93 7.54 -14.19
C THR A 175 -17.38 7.84 -13.75
N PRO A 176 -18.43 7.17 -14.27
CA PRO A 176 -19.81 7.44 -13.85
C PRO A 176 -20.06 7.28 -12.36
N ALA A 177 -19.36 6.35 -11.68
CA ALA A 177 -19.51 6.13 -10.25
C ALA A 177 -18.98 7.32 -9.41
N LEU A 178 -18.02 8.08 -9.94
CA LEU A 178 -17.39 9.22 -9.30
C LEU A 178 -18.04 10.57 -9.64
N LEU A 179 -18.83 10.66 -10.70
CA LEU A 179 -19.40 11.93 -11.17
C LEU A 179 -20.15 12.73 -10.10
N PRO A 180 -21.01 12.14 -9.24
CA PRO A 180 -21.70 12.90 -8.19
C PRO A 180 -20.72 13.55 -7.21
N PHE A 181 -19.65 12.85 -6.84
CA PHE A 181 -18.62 13.34 -5.93
C PHE A 181 -17.80 14.46 -6.58
N LEU A 182 -17.31 14.25 -7.81
CA LEU A 182 -16.54 15.26 -8.56
C LEU A 182 -17.37 16.53 -8.78
N LYS A 183 -18.65 16.40 -9.09
CA LYS A 183 -19.57 17.53 -9.22
C LYS A 183 -19.66 18.33 -7.92
N ALA A 184 -19.79 17.65 -6.77
CA ALA A 184 -19.82 18.30 -5.46
C ALA A 184 -18.51 19.03 -5.15
N VAL A 185 -17.35 18.45 -5.50
CA VAL A 185 -16.02 19.06 -5.32
C VAL A 185 -15.89 20.31 -6.20
N CYS A 186 -16.26 20.25 -7.49
CA CYS A 186 -16.23 21.39 -8.42
C CYS A 186 -17.13 22.53 -7.98
N GLN A 187 -18.23 22.24 -7.31
CA GLN A 187 -19.19 23.23 -6.80
C GLN A 187 -18.84 23.72 -5.38
N SER A 188 -17.76 23.24 -4.77
CA SER A 188 -17.35 23.64 -3.43
C SER A 188 -17.08 25.15 -3.37
N LYS A 189 -17.71 25.82 -2.40
CA LYS A 189 -17.46 27.23 -2.09
C LYS A 189 -16.32 27.43 -1.08
N LYS A 190 -15.84 26.33 -0.48
CA LYS A 190 -14.86 26.40 0.61
C LYS A 190 -13.43 26.59 0.13
N SER A 191 -13.08 26.01 -1.04
CA SER A 191 -11.71 26.00 -1.52
C SER A 191 -11.67 25.96 -3.04
N TRP A 192 -10.88 26.84 -3.66
CA TRP A 192 -10.62 26.79 -5.09
C TRP A 192 -9.74 25.59 -5.48
N GLN A 193 -8.88 25.12 -4.56
CA GLN A 193 -8.04 23.95 -4.76
C GLN A 193 -8.91 22.68 -4.90
N ALA A 194 -9.92 22.53 -4.05
CA ALA A 194 -10.85 21.41 -4.16
C ALA A 194 -11.60 21.44 -5.52
N ARG A 195 -12.03 22.61 -5.97
CA ARG A 195 -12.65 22.78 -7.29
C ARG A 195 -11.71 22.37 -8.42
N HIS A 196 -10.46 22.79 -8.33
CA HIS A 196 -9.44 22.44 -9.34
C HIS A 196 -9.19 20.93 -9.40
N THR A 197 -9.15 20.26 -8.27
CA THR A 197 -8.98 18.79 -8.20
C THR A 197 -10.16 18.06 -8.86
N GLY A 198 -11.35 18.61 -8.78
CA GLY A 198 -12.56 18.00 -9.33
C GLY A 198 -12.69 18.13 -10.87
N VAL A 199 -11.91 18.98 -11.50
CA VAL A 199 -11.89 19.19 -12.97
C VAL A 199 -10.92 18.20 -13.61
#